data_3cd54c0fda7cfd4fb13493273524c4b6
#
_entry.id   3cd54c0fda7cfd4fb13493273524c4b6
#
_cell.length_a   1.000
_cell.length_b   1.000
_cell.length_c   1.000
_cell.angle_alpha   90.00
_cell.angle_beta   90.00
_cell.angle_gamma   90.00
#
_symmetry.space_group_name_H-M   'P 1'
#
loop_
_entity.id
_entity.type
_entity.pdbx_description
1 polymer ?
#
loop_
_entity_poly.entity_id
_entity_poly.type
_entity_poly.pdbx_seq_one_letter_code
_entity_poly.pdbx_strand_id
1 'polypeptide(L)'
;VPRSTPITDAQANLFDRYVMVDWSANSTPKRGRDSIWIASGGSRGRVRLVNPSTRREAIDLIVDLMLSSANERMLIGFDFSFGYPVGFAESVAGAAAGWSDVWAMLHERISDADDNANNRFEVAAELNGVLDGAGPFWGHPGASAPVARRRPPASRLAEFRLAEQRVIEDGHRPFSSWQLAYPGSVGSQMLLGIARLEGLRRDPRLAGRCRVWPFETGFGTDRIRGEPGSVLLAEIWPSMFPITSTEAVRDAAQVDSMVRLLRSVDRSGELAEWLTPSLNSGERRVVLAEEGWTLGVR
;
A
#
# COMPACT_ATOMS: atom_id res chain seq x y z
N VAL A 1 -21.06 33.80 -39.16
CA VAL A 1 -21.37 32.65 -38.28
C VAL A 1 -20.06 32.23 -37.58
N PRO A 2 -19.93 32.40 -36.27
CA PRO A 2 -18.74 31.92 -35.57
C PRO A 2 -18.75 30.40 -35.53
N ARG A 3 -17.65 29.79 -35.98
CA ARG A 3 -17.43 28.37 -35.88
C ARG A 3 -17.25 28.03 -34.38
N SER A 4 -18.10 27.16 -33.87
CA SER A 4 -17.96 26.56 -32.56
C SER A 4 -16.60 25.82 -32.48
N THR A 5 -15.76 26.22 -31.57
CA THR A 5 -14.55 25.52 -31.17
C THR A 5 -14.94 24.09 -30.77
N PRO A 6 -14.25 23.05 -31.24
CA PRO A 6 -14.55 21.68 -30.80
C PRO A 6 -14.34 21.61 -29.30
N ILE A 7 -15.32 21.02 -28.61
CA ILE A 7 -15.23 20.59 -27.21
C ILE A 7 -14.00 19.70 -27.13
N THR A 8 -13.00 20.16 -26.37
CA THR A 8 -11.80 19.36 -26.06
C THR A 8 -12.23 17.97 -25.59
N ASP A 9 -11.66 16.94 -26.22
CA ASP A 9 -11.80 15.55 -25.80
C ASP A 9 -11.76 15.46 -24.28
N ALA A 10 -12.85 15.00 -23.68
CA ALA A 10 -12.90 14.69 -22.27
C ALA A 10 -11.74 13.73 -21.99
N GLN A 11 -10.78 14.19 -21.23
CA GLN A 11 -9.55 13.45 -20.95
C GLN A 11 -9.94 12.04 -20.45
N ALA A 12 -9.58 11.01 -21.20
CA ALA A 12 -9.96 9.64 -20.88
C ALA A 12 -9.34 9.26 -19.54
N ASN A 13 -10.11 8.61 -18.66
CA ASN A 13 -9.64 8.14 -17.37
C ASN A 13 -8.30 7.39 -17.52
N LEU A 14 -7.41 7.53 -16.54
CA LEU A 14 -6.17 6.75 -16.46
C LEU A 14 -6.46 5.26 -16.26
N PHE A 15 -7.50 4.95 -15.47
CA PHE A 15 -7.89 3.58 -15.13
C PHE A 15 -9.34 3.27 -15.48
N ASP A 16 -9.57 2.01 -15.80
CA ASP A 16 -10.88 1.46 -16.11
C ASP A 16 -11.55 0.87 -14.86
N ARG A 17 -10.72 0.42 -13.89
CA ARG A 17 -11.16 -0.20 -12.62
C ARG A 17 -10.32 0.27 -11.44
N TYR A 18 -10.98 0.39 -10.28
CA TYR A 18 -10.39 0.77 -8.99
C TYR A 18 -10.70 -0.31 -7.97
N VAL A 19 -9.70 -0.76 -7.24
CA VAL A 19 -9.80 -1.75 -6.17
C VAL A 19 -9.08 -1.20 -4.95
N MET A 20 -9.80 -1.01 -3.85
CA MET A 20 -9.22 -0.47 -2.61
C MET A 20 -9.33 -1.53 -1.52
N VAL A 21 -8.23 -1.74 -0.83
CA VAL A 21 -8.06 -2.80 0.15
C VAL A 21 -7.67 -2.19 1.49
N ASP A 22 -8.50 -2.39 2.48
CA ASP A 22 -8.15 -2.25 3.89
C ASP A 22 -7.52 -3.56 4.34
N TRP A 23 -6.25 -3.51 4.74
CA TRP A 23 -5.46 -4.70 5.03
C TRP A 23 -5.40 -4.99 6.51
N SER A 24 -5.30 -6.27 6.89
CA SER A 24 -5.26 -6.66 8.28
C SER A 24 -4.10 -7.60 8.60
N ALA A 25 -3.45 -7.35 9.74
CA ALA A 25 -2.41 -8.19 10.32
C ALA A 25 -2.93 -9.20 11.36
N ASN A 26 -4.24 -9.46 11.42
CA ASN A 26 -4.80 -10.46 12.32
C ASN A 26 -4.12 -11.82 12.14
N SER A 27 -3.84 -12.51 13.24
CA SER A 27 -3.20 -13.84 13.24
C SER A 27 -4.20 -15.00 13.18
N THR A 28 -5.50 -14.70 13.02
CA THR A 28 -6.58 -15.68 12.87
C THR A 28 -7.61 -15.17 11.88
N PRO A 29 -8.39 -16.03 11.24
CA PRO A 29 -9.45 -15.60 10.34
C PRO A 29 -10.43 -14.66 11.04
N LYS A 30 -10.77 -13.54 10.39
CA LYS A 30 -11.67 -12.53 10.94
C LYS A 30 -12.49 -11.85 9.85
N ARG A 31 -13.76 -11.56 10.17
CA ARG A 31 -14.67 -10.75 9.35
C ARG A 31 -15.25 -9.60 10.16
N GLY A 32 -15.82 -8.61 9.48
CA GLY A 32 -16.44 -7.45 10.09
C GLY A 32 -15.43 -6.38 10.47
N ARG A 33 -15.53 -5.85 11.67
CA ARG A 33 -14.65 -4.75 12.16
C ARG A 33 -13.21 -5.22 12.34
N ASP A 34 -12.27 -4.33 12.05
CA ASP A 34 -10.82 -4.57 12.13
C ASP A 34 -10.39 -5.85 11.37
N SER A 35 -10.92 -6.05 10.18
CA SER A 35 -10.60 -7.17 9.29
C SER A 35 -10.37 -6.67 7.86
N ILE A 36 -10.05 -7.56 6.92
CA ILE A 36 -9.78 -7.16 5.53
C ILE A 36 -11.09 -6.79 4.83
N TRP A 37 -11.10 -5.64 4.17
CA TRP A 37 -12.18 -5.24 3.28
C TRP A 37 -11.67 -4.88 1.90
N ILE A 38 -12.37 -5.33 0.86
CA ILE A 38 -12.05 -5.03 -0.53
C ILE A 38 -13.25 -4.35 -1.16
N ALA A 39 -13.05 -3.12 -1.64
CA ALA A 39 -14.01 -2.43 -2.48
C ALA A 39 -13.53 -2.45 -3.94
N SER A 40 -14.39 -2.80 -4.88
CA SER A 40 -14.03 -2.81 -6.29
C SER A 40 -15.12 -2.19 -7.17
N GLY A 41 -14.70 -1.48 -8.22
CA GLY A 41 -15.65 -0.94 -9.17
C GLY A 41 -14.99 -0.34 -10.41
N GLY A 42 -15.67 -0.43 -11.55
CA GLY A 42 -15.26 0.23 -12.80
C GLY A 42 -15.41 1.76 -12.74
N SER A 43 -15.12 2.46 -13.81
CA SER A 43 -15.27 3.92 -13.92
C SER A 43 -16.70 4.44 -13.66
N ARG A 44 -17.69 3.56 -13.77
CA ARG A 44 -19.12 3.80 -13.49
C ARG A 44 -19.74 2.62 -12.76
N GLY A 45 -20.97 2.81 -12.29
CA GLY A 45 -21.76 1.73 -11.68
C GLY A 45 -21.52 1.55 -10.18
N ARG A 46 -22.02 0.44 -9.64
CA ARG A 46 -21.96 0.15 -8.20
C ARG A 46 -20.56 -0.27 -7.78
N VAL A 47 -20.19 0.05 -6.55
CA VAL A 47 -19.04 -0.52 -5.86
C VAL A 47 -19.47 -1.85 -5.27
N ARG A 48 -18.65 -2.88 -5.45
CA ARG A 48 -18.81 -4.19 -4.81
C ARG A 48 -17.89 -4.22 -3.59
N LEU A 49 -18.43 -4.61 -2.47
CA LEU A 49 -17.71 -4.84 -1.22
C LEU A 49 -17.60 -6.33 -0.94
N VAL A 50 -16.44 -6.77 -0.50
CA VAL A 50 -16.17 -8.14 -0.06
C VAL A 50 -15.35 -8.09 1.22
N ASN A 51 -15.64 -8.99 2.15
CA ASN A 51 -14.95 -9.12 3.42
C ASN A 51 -14.35 -10.53 3.56
N PRO A 52 -13.16 -10.77 2.96
CA PRO A 52 -12.46 -12.03 3.11
C PRO A 52 -12.02 -12.25 4.56
N SER A 53 -12.01 -13.49 5.00
CA SER A 53 -11.65 -13.83 6.39
C SER A 53 -10.15 -13.93 6.60
N THR A 54 -9.40 -14.18 5.52
CA THR A 54 -7.94 -14.36 5.57
C THR A 54 -7.24 -13.57 4.47
N ARG A 55 -5.95 -13.33 4.65
CA ARG A 55 -5.09 -12.69 3.64
C ARG A 55 -4.96 -13.55 2.39
N ARG A 56 -4.95 -14.88 2.54
CA ARG A 56 -4.96 -15.80 1.40
C ARG A 56 -6.22 -15.61 0.57
N GLU A 57 -7.41 -15.68 1.19
CA GLU A 57 -8.68 -15.43 0.51
C GLU A 57 -8.71 -14.06 -0.18
N ALA A 58 -8.15 -13.02 0.47
CA ALA A 58 -8.07 -11.68 -0.12
C ALA A 58 -7.21 -11.64 -1.39
N ILE A 59 -6.03 -12.24 -1.38
CA ILE A 59 -5.14 -12.28 -2.55
C ILE A 59 -5.77 -13.10 -3.68
N ASP A 60 -6.37 -14.25 -3.38
CA ASP A 60 -7.04 -15.09 -4.38
C ASP A 60 -8.18 -14.31 -5.08
N LEU A 61 -9.00 -13.58 -4.31
CA LEU A 61 -10.06 -12.71 -4.87
C LEU A 61 -9.49 -11.58 -5.75
N ILE A 62 -8.37 -10.99 -5.38
CA ILE A 62 -7.71 -9.95 -6.18
C ILE A 62 -7.17 -10.54 -7.48
N VAL A 63 -6.51 -11.70 -7.42
CA VAL A 63 -6.01 -12.42 -8.60
C VAL A 63 -7.15 -12.77 -9.55
N ASP A 64 -8.25 -13.34 -9.04
CA ASP A 64 -9.43 -13.67 -9.85
C ASP A 64 -10.02 -12.42 -10.52
N LEU A 65 -10.06 -11.30 -9.81
CA LEU A 65 -10.51 -10.02 -10.38
C LEU A 65 -9.58 -9.54 -11.49
N MET A 66 -8.27 -9.62 -11.30
CA MET A 66 -7.28 -9.25 -12.31
C MET A 66 -7.38 -10.14 -13.56
N LEU A 67 -7.55 -11.44 -13.39
CA LEU A 67 -7.69 -12.39 -14.49
C LEU A 67 -9.00 -12.18 -15.27
N SER A 68 -10.10 -11.97 -14.55
CA SER A 68 -11.42 -11.73 -15.17
C SER A 68 -11.52 -10.36 -15.87
N SER A 69 -10.64 -9.43 -15.54
CA SER A 69 -10.57 -8.07 -16.11
C SER A 69 -9.28 -7.86 -16.93
N ALA A 70 -8.91 -8.86 -17.73
CA ALA A 70 -7.61 -8.92 -18.41
C ALA A 70 -7.31 -7.76 -19.38
N ASN A 71 -8.32 -7.05 -19.84
CA ASN A 71 -8.18 -5.90 -20.75
C ASN A 71 -8.38 -4.54 -20.05
N GLU A 72 -8.66 -4.52 -18.74
CA GLU A 72 -8.85 -3.30 -17.99
C GLU A 72 -7.54 -2.82 -17.35
N ARG A 73 -7.29 -1.52 -17.41
CA ARG A 73 -6.24 -0.87 -16.61
C ARG A 73 -6.77 -0.73 -15.19
N MET A 74 -6.07 -1.28 -14.23
CA MET A 74 -6.52 -1.32 -12.84
C MET A 74 -5.61 -0.51 -11.93
N LEU A 75 -6.21 0.27 -11.03
CA LEU A 75 -5.54 0.84 -9.87
C LEU A 75 -5.96 0.04 -8.63
N ILE A 76 -5.00 -0.61 -7.99
CA ILE A 76 -5.24 -1.36 -6.74
C ILE A 76 -4.50 -0.65 -5.61
N GLY A 77 -5.24 -0.09 -4.65
CA GLY A 77 -4.71 0.60 -3.49
C GLY A 77 -4.76 -0.28 -2.23
N PHE A 78 -3.65 -0.28 -1.47
CA PHE A 78 -3.56 -0.93 -0.16
C PHE A 78 -3.24 0.10 0.92
N ASP A 79 -3.86 -0.01 2.08
CA ASP A 79 -3.75 0.93 3.19
C ASP A 79 -2.57 0.67 4.14
N PHE A 80 -1.47 0.23 3.60
CA PHE A 80 -0.20 0.12 4.33
C PHE A 80 0.96 0.65 3.49
N SER A 81 2.04 1.04 4.17
CA SER A 81 3.21 1.62 3.52
C SER A 81 3.98 0.58 2.71
N PHE A 82 4.38 0.95 1.49
CA PHE A 82 5.08 0.07 0.55
C PHE A 82 6.59 0.05 0.73
N GLY A 83 7.14 1.02 1.46
CA GLY A 83 8.57 1.13 1.76
C GLY A 83 8.83 1.52 3.20
N TYR A 84 10.09 1.47 3.57
CA TYR A 84 10.59 1.83 4.90
C TYR A 84 11.40 3.12 4.84
N PRO A 85 11.59 3.83 5.98
CA PRO A 85 12.48 4.98 6.04
C PRO A 85 13.87 4.67 5.48
N VAL A 86 14.45 5.65 4.79
CA VAL A 86 15.74 5.55 4.11
C VAL A 86 16.84 4.99 5.00
N GLY A 87 17.64 4.09 4.43
CA GLY A 87 18.73 3.38 5.10
C GLY A 87 18.34 2.01 5.66
N PHE A 88 17.05 1.67 5.68
CA PHE A 88 16.60 0.35 6.11
C PHE A 88 17.05 -0.74 5.12
N ALA A 89 16.85 -0.52 3.81
CA ALA A 89 17.21 -1.50 2.80
C ALA A 89 18.72 -1.82 2.83
N GLU A 90 19.58 -0.80 2.87
CA GLU A 90 21.02 -0.99 3.00
C GLU A 90 21.38 -1.78 4.27
N SER A 91 20.73 -1.49 5.37
CA SER A 91 21.01 -2.10 6.66
C SER A 91 20.65 -3.59 6.74
N VAL A 92 19.60 -4.04 6.03
CA VAL A 92 19.10 -5.43 6.13
C VAL A 92 19.39 -6.29 4.91
N ALA A 93 19.68 -5.69 3.77
CA ALA A 93 19.91 -6.39 2.50
C ALA A 93 21.26 -6.06 1.83
N GLY A 94 22.04 -5.15 2.43
CA GLY A 94 23.40 -4.81 2.00
C GLY A 94 23.51 -3.54 1.16
N ALA A 95 24.75 -3.15 0.88
CA ALA A 95 25.07 -1.93 0.14
C ALA A 95 24.35 -1.89 -1.23
N ALA A 96 23.79 -0.74 -1.57
CA ALA A 96 23.01 -0.49 -2.78
C ALA A 96 21.66 -1.23 -2.87
N ALA A 97 21.20 -1.92 -1.80
CA ALA A 97 19.86 -2.49 -1.75
C ALA A 97 18.80 -1.40 -1.75
N GLY A 98 17.65 -1.73 -2.34
CA GLY A 98 16.48 -0.86 -2.41
C GLY A 98 15.20 -1.57 -2.03
N TRP A 99 14.07 -0.95 -2.36
CA TRP A 99 12.74 -1.48 -2.03
C TRP A 99 12.53 -2.93 -2.51
N SER A 100 12.99 -3.27 -3.72
CA SER A 100 12.79 -4.61 -4.31
C SER A 100 13.53 -5.71 -3.53
N ASP A 101 14.70 -5.39 -2.97
CA ASP A 101 15.48 -6.33 -2.17
C ASP A 101 14.79 -6.58 -0.83
N VAL A 102 14.22 -5.52 -0.22
CA VAL A 102 13.40 -5.63 0.99
C VAL A 102 12.14 -6.46 0.72
N TRP A 103 11.45 -6.23 -0.39
CA TRP A 103 10.25 -6.98 -0.76
C TRP A 103 10.56 -8.46 -0.97
N ALA A 104 11.64 -8.77 -1.71
CA ALA A 104 12.13 -10.13 -1.93
C ALA A 104 12.48 -10.83 -0.60
N MET A 105 13.25 -10.14 0.26
CA MET A 105 13.64 -10.66 1.56
C MET A 105 12.42 -10.95 2.45
N LEU A 106 11.45 -10.04 2.52
CA LEU A 106 10.24 -10.24 3.31
C LEU A 106 9.40 -11.39 2.75
N HIS A 107 9.28 -11.51 1.44
CA HIS A 107 8.57 -12.63 0.80
C HIS A 107 9.20 -13.99 1.14
N GLU A 108 10.52 -14.06 1.24
CA GLU A 108 11.25 -15.29 1.57
C GLU A 108 11.17 -15.64 3.06
N ARG A 109 11.16 -14.63 3.95
CA ARG A 109 11.22 -14.84 5.41
C ARG A 109 9.86 -14.94 6.08
N ILE A 110 8.85 -14.23 5.55
CA ILE A 110 7.50 -14.22 6.12
C ILE A 110 6.77 -15.51 5.74
N SER A 111 6.48 -16.31 6.76
CA SER A 111 5.50 -17.39 6.68
C SER A 111 4.13 -16.85 7.08
N ASP A 112 3.16 -16.95 6.19
CA ASP A 112 1.79 -16.48 6.38
C ASP A 112 0.82 -17.54 5.87
N ALA A 113 0.29 -18.36 6.79
CA ALA A 113 -0.54 -19.51 6.50
C ALA A 113 -1.97 -19.13 6.06
N ASP A 114 -2.70 -20.11 5.53
CA ASP A 114 -4.05 -19.92 5.00
C ASP A 114 -5.07 -19.48 6.06
N ASP A 115 -4.79 -19.76 7.34
CA ASP A 115 -5.56 -19.35 8.51
C ASP A 115 -5.08 -18.06 9.17
N ASN A 116 -4.18 -17.32 8.52
CA ASN A 116 -3.51 -16.12 9.02
C ASN A 116 -2.45 -16.34 10.12
N ALA A 117 -2.14 -17.57 10.54
CA ALA A 117 -0.98 -17.81 11.41
C ALA A 117 0.29 -17.35 10.70
N ASN A 118 1.17 -16.63 11.40
CA ASN A 118 2.32 -16.01 10.76
C ASN A 118 3.46 -15.77 11.75
N ASN A 119 4.67 -15.54 11.23
CA ASN A 119 5.92 -15.36 11.95
C ASN A 119 6.44 -13.91 11.94
N ARG A 120 5.58 -12.90 11.77
CA ARG A 120 6.03 -11.49 11.61
C ARG A 120 6.85 -10.95 12.79
N PHE A 121 6.58 -11.42 14.01
CA PHE A 121 7.32 -10.96 15.19
C PHE A 121 8.71 -11.56 15.26
N GLU A 122 8.86 -12.81 14.85
CA GLU A 122 10.13 -13.52 14.74
C GLU A 122 11.00 -12.83 13.68
N VAL A 123 10.44 -12.57 12.49
CA VAL A 123 11.15 -11.86 11.41
C VAL A 123 11.53 -10.44 11.84
N ALA A 124 10.64 -9.71 12.52
CA ALA A 124 10.97 -8.39 13.03
C ALA A 124 12.11 -8.42 14.07
N ALA A 125 12.17 -9.47 14.90
CA ALA A 125 13.26 -9.66 15.85
C ALA A 125 14.60 -9.95 15.16
N GLU A 126 14.59 -10.81 14.12
CA GLU A 126 15.78 -11.07 13.30
C GLU A 126 16.30 -9.79 12.64
N LEU A 127 15.42 -9.00 12.06
CA LEU A 127 15.76 -7.70 11.46
C LEU A 127 16.31 -6.72 12.51
N ASN A 128 15.71 -6.66 13.70
CA ASN A 128 16.26 -5.87 14.79
C ASN A 128 17.68 -6.31 15.20
N GLY A 129 17.95 -7.62 15.16
CA GLY A 129 19.28 -8.19 15.46
C GLY A 129 20.36 -7.75 14.46
N VAL A 130 20.00 -7.59 13.19
CA VAL A 130 20.88 -7.06 12.14
C VAL A 130 21.14 -5.56 12.33
N LEU A 131 20.19 -4.84 12.90
CA LEU A 131 20.20 -3.38 13.09
C LEU A 131 20.80 -2.93 14.43
N ASP A 132 21.79 -3.64 14.98
CA ASP A 132 22.45 -3.35 16.28
C ASP A 132 21.54 -3.52 17.51
N GLY A 133 20.65 -4.48 17.51
CA GLY A 133 20.02 -5.05 18.72
C GLY A 133 18.86 -4.30 19.36
N ALA A 134 18.83 -2.99 19.34
CA ALA A 134 17.70 -2.23 19.88
C ALA A 134 16.57 -2.09 18.84
N GLY A 135 16.88 -2.35 17.57
CA GLY A 135 16.01 -2.37 16.40
C GLY A 135 15.18 -1.13 16.19
N PRO A 136 14.52 -0.95 15.09
CA PRO A 136 13.39 -0.03 15.06
C PRO A 136 12.07 -0.71 15.42
N PHE A 137 11.90 -2.02 15.18
CA PHE A 137 10.61 -2.70 15.42
C PHE A 137 10.30 -2.88 16.89
N TRP A 138 9.07 -2.56 17.28
CA TRP A 138 8.58 -2.62 18.66
C TRP A 138 7.09 -2.95 18.70
N GLY A 139 6.56 -3.22 19.91
CA GLY A 139 5.13 -3.39 20.11
C GLY A 139 4.70 -4.86 20.16
N HIS A 140 5.47 -5.75 20.78
CA HIS A 140 5.01 -7.12 20.99
C HIS A 140 4.11 -7.21 22.23
N PRO A 141 2.96 -7.88 22.16
CA PRO A 141 2.02 -7.96 23.29
C PRO A 141 2.49 -8.89 24.43
N GLY A 142 3.37 -9.86 24.16
CA GLY A 142 3.86 -10.83 25.13
C GLY A 142 5.01 -10.31 26.00
N ALA A 143 5.12 -10.80 27.23
CA ALA A 143 6.17 -10.40 28.17
C ALA A 143 7.55 -10.98 27.84
N SER A 144 7.61 -12.13 27.16
CA SER A 144 8.84 -12.85 26.76
C SER A 144 9.13 -12.72 25.26
N ALA A 145 8.79 -11.59 24.70
CA ALA A 145 8.80 -11.41 23.27
C ALA A 145 10.20 -11.13 22.71
N PRO A 146 10.50 -11.59 21.49
CA PRO A 146 11.75 -11.29 20.81
C PRO A 146 11.87 -9.81 20.39
N VAL A 147 10.78 -9.05 20.42
CA VAL A 147 10.72 -7.63 20.07
C VAL A 147 10.32 -6.82 21.29
N ALA A 148 10.92 -5.63 21.48
CA ALA A 148 10.63 -4.75 22.58
C ALA A 148 9.12 -4.39 22.66
N ARG A 149 8.56 -4.39 23.86
CA ARG A 149 7.15 -4.01 24.08
C ARG A 149 6.89 -2.52 23.83
N ARG A 150 7.88 -1.68 24.11
CA ARG A 150 7.82 -0.23 23.94
C ARG A 150 8.85 0.20 22.91
N ARG A 151 8.61 1.34 22.30
CA ARG A 151 9.55 1.94 21.36
C ARG A 151 10.93 2.10 22.00
N PRO A 152 12.00 1.64 21.34
CA PRO A 152 13.36 1.87 21.79
C PRO A 152 13.69 3.38 21.82
N PRO A 153 14.53 3.84 22.75
CA PRO A 153 14.84 5.27 22.92
C PRO A 153 15.61 5.89 21.75
N ALA A 154 16.33 5.09 20.98
CA ALA A 154 17.07 5.56 19.81
C ALA A 154 17.15 4.45 18.76
N SER A 155 16.81 4.77 17.53
CA SER A 155 17.14 4.02 16.32
C SER A 155 17.98 4.93 15.41
N ARG A 156 18.92 4.36 14.66
CA ARG A 156 19.63 5.10 13.60
C ARG A 156 18.71 5.43 12.41
N LEU A 157 17.60 4.69 12.29
CA LEU A 157 16.61 4.89 11.25
C LEU A 157 15.54 5.89 11.72
N ALA A 158 15.09 6.74 10.81
CA ALA A 158 14.00 7.66 11.06
C ALA A 158 12.72 6.90 11.45
N GLU A 159 11.84 7.54 12.22
CA GLU A 159 10.53 6.97 12.57
C GLU A 159 9.58 6.98 11.39
N PHE A 160 9.64 8.02 10.58
CA PHE A 160 8.71 8.33 9.50
C PHE A 160 9.47 8.53 8.18
N ARG A 161 8.87 8.06 7.09
CA ARG A 161 9.29 8.34 5.73
C ARG A 161 8.95 9.79 5.37
N LEU A 162 9.43 10.25 4.22
CA LEU A 162 9.07 11.58 3.70
C LEU A 162 7.56 11.77 3.53
N ALA A 163 6.83 10.73 3.12
CA ALA A 163 5.37 10.80 2.99
C ALA A 163 4.68 11.10 4.33
N GLU A 164 5.05 10.40 5.41
CA GLU A 164 4.51 10.66 6.75
C GLU A 164 4.92 12.02 7.30
N GLN A 165 6.16 12.46 7.03
CA GLN A 165 6.61 13.80 7.44
C GLN A 165 5.77 14.89 6.78
N ARG A 166 5.45 14.75 5.48
CA ARG A 166 4.60 15.69 4.75
C ARG A 166 3.19 15.78 5.35
N VAL A 167 2.56 14.65 5.65
CA VAL A 167 1.21 14.67 6.24
C VAL A 167 1.19 15.14 7.69
N ILE A 168 2.31 15.03 8.44
CA ILE A 168 2.46 15.66 9.77
C ILE A 168 2.44 17.19 9.65
N GLU A 169 3.11 17.75 8.63
CA GLU A 169 3.07 19.18 8.35
C GLU A 169 1.64 19.67 8.04
N ASP A 170 0.82 18.82 7.42
CA ASP A 170 -0.60 19.07 7.16
C ASP A 170 -1.52 18.79 8.37
N GLY A 171 -0.96 18.46 9.54
CA GLY A 171 -1.69 18.27 10.80
C GLY A 171 -2.23 16.85 11.02
N HIS A 172 -1.91 15.88 10.17
CA HIS A 172 -2.24 14.47 10.38
C HIS A 172 -1.30 13.80 11.38
N ARG A 173 -1.71 12.64 11.89
CA ARG A 173 -0.94 11.85 12.85
C ARG A 173 -0.73 10.44 12.31
N PRO A 174 0.30 10.21 11.49
CA PRO A 174 0.60 8.88 10.97
C PRO A 174 1.09 7.97 12.10
N PHE A 175 0.97 6.66 11.86
CA PHE A 175 1.55 5.65 12.71
C PHE A 175 2.92 5.23 12.17
N SER A 176 3.80 4.82 13.10
CA SER A 176 5.15 4.40 12.76
C SER A 176 5.15 3.05 12.03
N SER A 177 5.92 2.97 10.94
CA SER A 177 6.20 1.71 10.21
C SER A 177 6.84 0.63 11.08
N TRP A 178 7.37 1.01 12.23
CA TRP A 178 8.06 0.13 13.17
C TRP A 178 7.16 -0.48 14.24
N GLN A 179 5.92 0.03 14.38
CA GLN A 179 4.99 -0.44 15.39
C GLN A 179 4.26 -1.71 14.94
N LEU A 180 4.42 -2.81 15.68
CA LEU A 180 3.89 -4.12 15.29
C LEU A 180 2.58 -4.50 16.00
N ALA A 181 2.26 -3.91 17.15
CA ALA A 181 1.04 -4.20 17.88
C ALA A 181 0.43 -2.93 18.47
N TYR A 182 -0.78 -3.08 19.02
CA TYR A 182 -1.64 -2.00 19.53
C TYR A 182 -2.32 -1.18 18.40
N PRO A 183 -3.28 -0.30 18.74
CA PRO A 183 -3.92 0.55 17.74
C PRO A 183 -2.88 1.31 16.90
N GLY A 184 -2.99 1.23 15.58
CA GLY A 184 -2.05 1.85 14.65
C GLY A 184 -0.83 0.99 14.31
N SER A 185 -0.90 -0.31 14.41
CA SER A 185 0.18 -1.26 14.10
C SER A 185 0.45 -1.43 12.60
N VAL A 186 0.77 -0.36 11.90
CA VAL A 186 1.07 -0.35 10.46
C VAL A 186 2.26 -1.27 10.13
N GLY A 187 3.26 -1.36 10.98
CA GLY A 187 4.43 -2.22 10.75
C GLY A 187 4.08 -3.71 10.58
N SER A 188 3.08 -4.22 11.30
CA SER A 188 2.59 -5.58 11.09
C SER A 188 1.86 -5.75 9.74
N GLN A 189 1.09 -4.74 9.34
CA GLN A 189 0.43 -4.75 8.03
C GLN A 189 1.46 -4.70 6.90
N MET A 190 2.53 -3.91 7.06
CA MET A 190 3.63 -3.81 6.09
C MET A 190 4.36 -5.13 5.92
N LEU A 191 4.82 -5.77 7.01
CA LEU A 191 5.56 -7.04 6.94
C LEU A 191 4.77 -8.11 6.18
N LEU A 192 3.49 -8.29 6.53
CA LEU A 192 2.63 -9.29 5.90
C LEU A 192 2.16 -8.86 4.51
N GLY A 193 1.82 -7.59 4.34
CA GLY A 193 1.30 -7.05 3.09
C GLY A 193 2.35 -7.02 1.99
N ILE A 194 3.55 -6.51 2.27
CA ILE A 194 4.67 -6.47 1.32
C ILE A 194 5.02 -7.88 0.85
N ALA A 195 5.13 -8.85 1.78
CA ALA A 195 5.41 -10.24 1.43
C ALA A 195 4.36 -10.83 0.48
N ARG A 196 3.07 -10.52 0.69
CA ARG A 196 1.97 -10.95 -0.19
C ARG A 196 1.97 -10.21 -1.54
N LEU A 197 2.27 -8.91 -1.56
CA LEU A 197 2.37 -8.15 -2.81
C LEU A 197 3.54 -8.61 -3.68
N GLU A 198 4.67 -8.96 -3.09
CA GLU A 198 5.78 -9.54 -3.85
C GLU A 198 5.39 -10.90 -4.45
N GLY A 199 4.68 -11.76 -3.71
CA GLY A 199 4.11 -12.99 -4.24
C GLY A 199 3.14 -12.73 -5.40
N LEU A 200 2.29 -11.71 -5.30
CA LEU A 200 1.37 -11.29 -6.35
C LEU A 200 2.13 -10.83 -7.63
N ARG A 201 3.19 -10.04 -7.47
CA ARG A 201 4.04 -9.58 -8.59
C ARG A 201 4.73 -10.74 -9.31
N ARG A 202 5.13 -11.77 -8.57
CA ARG A 202 5.80 -12.97 -9.10
C ARG A 202 4.86 -14.03 -9.63
N ASP A 203 3.54 -13.85 -9.49
CA ASP A 203 2.56 -14.85 -9.96
C ASP A 203 2.62 -15.01 -11.49
N PRO A 204 2.98 -16.20 -12.00
CA PRO A 204 3.12 -16.41 -13.44
C PRO A 204 1.81 -16.24 -14.21
N ARG A 205 0.65 -16.36 -13.54
CA ARG A 205 -0.66 -16.13 -14.16
C ARG A 205 -0.89 -14.68 -14.54
N LEU A 206 -0.20 -13.76 -13.88
CA LEU A 206 -0.32 -12.32 -14.09
C LEU A 206 0.70 -11.78 -15.09
N ALA A 207 1.67 -12.59 -15.53
CA ALA A 207 2.60 -12.31 -16.63
C ALA A 207 3.23 -10.90 -16.60
N GLY A 208 3.64 -10.42 -15.44
CA GLY A 208 4.29 -9.11 -15.29
C GLY A 208 3.36 -7.90 -15.47
N ARG A 209 2.04 -8.11 -15.40
CA ARG A 209 1.04 -7.03 -15.50
C ARG A 209 1.10 -6.03 -14.37
N CYS A 210 1.58 -6.45 -13.17
CA CYS A 210 1.67 -5.61 -11.98
C CYS A 210 2.88 -4.70 -12.02
N ARG A 211 2.68 -3.43 -11.70
CA ARG A 211 3.74 -2.45 -11.46
C ARG A 211 3.45 -1.71 -10.16
N VAL A 212 4.49 -1.44 -9.39
CA VAL A 212 4.39 -0.76 -8.09
C VAL A 212 4.70 0.71 -8.26
N TRP A 213 3.74 1.57 -7.95
CA TRP A 213 3.95 3.01 -7.90
C TRP A 213 4.51 3.44 -6.53
N PRO A 214 5.46 4.36 -6.48
CA PRO A 214 6.14 5.00 -7.61
C PRO A 214 7.43 4.27 -8.04
N PHE A 215 7.78 3.17 -7.43
CA PHE A 215 9.06 2.48 -7.57
C PHE A 215 9.40 2.08 -9.02
N GLU A 216 8.47 1.42 -9.71
CA GLU A 216 8.68 0.89 -11.06
C GLU A 216 8.22 1.86 -12.16
N THR A 217 7.28 2.75 -11.83
CA THR A 217 6.71 3.68 -12.82
C THR A 217 7.38 5.05 -12.78
N GLY A 218 7.99 5.42 -11.67
CA GLY A 218 8.29 6.81 -11.39
C GLY A 218 6.99 7.63 -11.31
N PHE A 219 7.09 8.91 -11.63
CA PHE A 219 5.98 9.88 -11.57
C PHE A 219 5.48 10.32 -12.97
N GLY A 220 5.90 9.64 -14.04
CA GLY A 220 5.48 9.97 -15.40
C GLY A 220 4.13 9.35 -15.74
N THR A 221 3.15 10.16 -16.14
CA THR A 221 1.77 9.72 -16.42
C THR A 221 1.68 8.65 -17.50
N ASP A 222 2.52 8.68 -18.53
CA ASP A 222 2.54 7.66 -19.59
C ASP A 222 2.90 6.29 -19.06
N ARG A 223 3.91 6.22 -18.19
CA ARG A 223 4.29 4.96 -17.53
C ARG A 223 3.26 4.47 -16.53
N ILE A 224 2.58 5.40 -15.85
CA ILE A 224 1.54 5.11 -14.87
C ILE A 224 0.31 4.52 -15.57
N ARG A 225 -0.14 5.14 -16.66
CA ARG A 225 -1.32 4.69 -17.40
C ARG A 225 -1.16 3.26 -17.91
N GLY A 226 0.00 2.91 -18.47
CA GLY A 226 0.27 1.57 -18.99
C GLY A 226 -0.64 1.14 -20.14
N GLU A 227 -0.40 -0.08 -20.59
CA GLU A 227 -1.19 -0.73 -21.63
C GLU A 227 -2.51 -1.32 -21.08
N PRO A 228 -3.50 -1.62 -21.95
CA PRO A 228 -4.68 -2.37 -21.53
C PRO A 228 -4.29 -3.67 -20.80
N GLY A 229 -4.94 -3.94 -19.68
CA GLY A 229 -4.65 -5.08 -18.82
C GLY A 229 -3.54 -4.83 -17.78
N SER A 230 -2.87 -3.68 -17.79
CA SER A 230 -1.89 -3.34 -16.75
C SER A 230 -2.56 -3.07 -15.40
N VAL A 231 -1.84 -3.36 -14.32
CA VAL A 231 -2.25 -3.16 -12.94
C VAL A 231 -1.22 -2.28 -12.23
N LEU A 232 -1.68 -1.17 -11.66
CA LEU A 232 -0.87 -0.32 -10.81
C LEU A 232 -1.20 -0.61 -9.35
N LEU A 233 -0.21 -1.06 -8.60
CA LEU A 233 -0.29 -1.19 -7.15
C LEU A 233 0.18 0.13 -6.52
N ALA A 234 -0.62 0.70 -5.62
CA ALA A 234 -0.31 1.95 -4.95
C ALA A 234 -0.64 1.89 -3.46
N GLU A 235 0.14 2.59 -2.66
CA GLU A 235 -0.17 2.83 -1.27
C GLU A 235 -1.28 3.88 -1.16
N ILE A 236 -2.29 3.62 -0.33
CA ILE A 236 -3.34 4.58 0.00
C ILE A 236 -3.45 4.77 1.51
N TRP A 237 -4.00 5.90 1.91
CA TRP A 237 -4.33 6.16 3.31
C TRP A 237 -5.77 6.70 3.41
N PRO A 238 -6.79 5.81 3.47
CA PRO A 238 -8.19 6.19 3.40
C PRO A 238 -8.64 7.18 4.47
N SER A 239 -8.03 7.15 5.66
CA SER A 239 -8.41 8.04 6.75
C SER A 239 -8.00 9.51 6.56
N MET A 240 -7.21 9.84 5.54
CA MET A 240 -6.94 11.22 5.12
C MET A 240 -8.16 11.89 4.46
N PHE A 241 -9.12 11.08 4.00
CA PHE A 241 -10.23 11.56 3.20
C PHE A 241 -11.58 11.38 3.91
N PRO A 242 -12.58 12.22 3.60
CA PRO A 242 -13.91 12.07 4.16
C PRO A 242 -14.57 10.74 3.80
N ILE A 243 -15.22 10.10 4.76
CA ILE A 243 -16.07 8.93 4.52
C ILE A 243 -17.40 9.43 3.95
N THR A 244 -17.71 9.01 2.73
CA THR A 244 -18.97 9.35 2.02
C THR A 244 -19.91 8.15 1.89
N SER A 245 -19.45 6.96 2.26
CA SER A 245 -20.21 5.71 2.24
C SER A 245 -21.16 5.62 3.44
N THR A 246 -22.27 4.91 3.26
CA THR A 246 -23.26 4.62 4.30
C THR A 246 -23.10 3.24 4.95
N GLU A 247 -22.01 2.53 4.62
CA GLU A 247 -21.69 1.24 5.21
C GLU A 247 -21.52 1.34 6.73
N ALA A 248 -22.08 0.39 7.47
CA ALA A 248 -22.08 0.41 8.93
C ALA A 248 -20.69 0.11 9.54
N VAL A 249 -19.88 -0.70 8.85
CA VAL A 249 -18.51 -0.99 9.26
C VAL A 249 -17.59 0.09 8.69
N ARG A 250 -16.83 0.75 9.57
CA ARG A 250 -15.96 1.86 9.19
C ARG A 250 -14.97 1.49 8.10
N ASP A 251 -14.33 0.34 8.23
CA ASP A 251 -13.31 -0.16 7.30
C ASP A 251 -13.92 -0.36 5.89
N ALA A 252 -15.12 -0.96 5.83
CA ALA A 252 -15.89 -1.08 4.58
C ALA A 252 -16.24 0.30 4.00
N ALA A 253 -16.69 1.23 4.86
CA ALA A 253 -17.04 2.59 4.44
C ALA A 253 -15.83 3.36 3.90
N GLN A 254 -14.64 3.18 4.47
CA GLN A 254 -13.41 3.81 4.02
C GLN A 254 -13.02 3.34 2.62
N VAL A 255 -12.96 2.03 2.36
CA VAL A 255 -12.59 1.52 1.03
C VAL A 255 -13.65 1.80 -0.04
N ASP A 256 -14.94 1.78 0.29
CA ASP A 256 -16.01 2.20 -0.63
C ASP A 256 -15.88 3.68 -1.00
N SER A 257 -15.64 4.54 0.00
CA SER A 257 -15.43 5.97 -0.21
C SER A 257 -14.19 6.25 -1.08
N MET A 258 -13.10 5.51 -0.87
CA MET A 258 -11.88 5.63 -1.68
C MET A 258 -12.11 5.26 -3.14
N VAL A 259 -12.85 4.19 -3.45
CA VAL A 259 -13.21 3.86 -4.84
C VAL A 259 -13.99 5.00 -5.48
N ARG A 260 -14.98 5.58 -4.77
CA ARG A 260 -15.77 6.70 -5.28
C ARG A 260 -14.94 7.95 -5.50
N LEU A 261 -14.06 8.26 -4.57
CA LEU A 261 -13.15 9.41 -4.65
C LEU A 261 -12.20 9.27 -5.84
N LEU A 262 -11.48 8.14 -5.97
CA LEU A 262 -10.53 7.93 -7.06
C LEU A 262 -11.19 7.94 -8.44
N ARG A 263 -12.41 7.43 -8.58
CA ARG A 263 -13.21 7.59 -9.79
C ARG A 263 -13.48 9.06 -10.13
N SER A 264 -13.76 9.87 -9.09
CA SER A 264 -14.07 11.29 -9.28
C SER A 264 -12.84 12.06 -9.71
N VAL A 265 -11.71 11.87 -9.01
CA VAL A 265 -10.46 12.60 -9.30
C VAL A 265 -9.81 12.14 -10.61
N ASP A 266 -10.01 10.88 -11.02
CA ASP A 266 -9.55 10.41 -12.33
C ASP A 266 -10.39 11.02 -13.46
N ARG A 267 -11.71 11.10 -13.26
CA ARG A 267 -12.62 11.72 -14.24
C ARG A 267 -12.38 13.23 -14.39
N SER A 268 -12.01 13.91 -13.32
CA SER A 268 -11.64 15.34 -13.39
C SER A 268 -10.24 15.59 -13.93
N GLY A 269 -9.40 14.54 -14.06
CA GLY A 269 -8.01 14.66 -14.47
C GLY A 269 -7.03 14.90 -13.31
N GLU A 270 -7.53 15.14 -12.10
CA GLU A 270 -6.71 15.42 -10.91
C GLU A 270 -5.86 14.23 -10.46
N LEU A 271 -6.24 12.99 -10.82
CA LEU A 271 -5.48 11.81 -10.43
C LEU A 271 -4.04 11.83 -10.95
N ALA A 272 -3.81 12.45 -12.10
CA ALA A 272 -2.46 12.65 -12.64
C ALA A 272 -1.58 13.49 -11.70
N GLU A 273 -2.14 14.51 -11.07
CA GLU A 273 -1.45 15.34 -10.07
C GLU A 273 -1.15 14.55 -8.79
N TRP A 274 -2.11 13.72 -8.33
CA TRP A 274 -1.91 12.86 -7.16
C TRP A 274 -0.79 11.84 -7.35
N LEU A 275 -0.62 11.39 -8.59
CA LEU A 275 0.43 10.44 -8.98
C LEU A 275 1.77 11.13 -9.29
N THR A 276 1.82 12.47 -9.19
CA THR A 276 3.02 13.27 -9.52
C THR A 276 3.30 14.29 -8.40
N PRO A 277 3.67 13.83 -7.18
CA PRO A 277 3.91 14.72 -6.05
C PRO A 277 5.06 15.69 -6.34
N SER A 278 4.97 16.87 -5.71
CA SER A 278 6.01 17.89 -5.80
C SER A 278 7.19 17.54 -4.89
N LEU A 279 8.21 16.90 -5.46
CA LEU A 279 9.41 16.44 -4.77
C LEU A 279 10.65 17.05 -5.42
N ASN A 280 11.61 17.49 -4.61
CA ASN A 280 12.94 17.87 -5.11
C ASN A 280 13.73 16.63 -5.58
N SER A 281 14.89 16.84 -6.20
CA SER A 281 15.69 15.74 -6.78
C SER A 281 16.21 14.74 -5.73
N GLY A 282 16.50 15.20 -4.52
CA GLY A 282 16.95 14.37 -3.40
C GLY A 282 15.81 13.49 -2.87
N GLU A 283 14.67 14.11 -2.56
CA GLU A 283 13.44 13.43 -2.11
C GLU A 283 12.99 12.41 -3.14
N ARG A 284 12.93 12.80 -4.43
CA ARG A 284 12.56 11.88 -5.52
C ARG A 284 13.44 10.64 -5.57
N ARG A 285 14.74 10.79 -5.37
CA ARG A 285 15.69 9.65 -5.35
C ARG A 285 15.37 8.70 -4.20
N VAL A 286 15.19 9.21 -3.00
CA VAL A 286 14.87 8.42 -1.79
C VAL A 286 13.54 7.69 -1.95
N VAL A 287 12.50 8.40 -2.41
CA VAL A 287 11.17 7.85 -2.62
C VAL A 287 11.18 6.71 -3.65
N LEU A 288 11.88 6.88 -4.77
CA LEU A 288 11.94 5.87 -5.83
C LEU A 288 12.84 4.67 -5.47
N ALA A 289 13.85 4.89 -4.64
CA ALA A 289 14.77 3.82 -4.27
C ALA A 289 14.27 2.96 -3.11
N GLU A 290 13.55 3.55 -2.13
CA GLU A 290 13.32 2.84 -0.87
C GLU A 290 11.99 3.18 -0.19
N GLU A 291 11.61 4.48 -0.04
CA GLU A 291 10.52 4.85 0.85
C GLU A 291 9.12 4.67 0.24
N GLY A 292 9.00 4.78 -1.09
CA GLY A 292 7.69 4.85 -1.72
C GLY A 292 6.95 6.16 -1.42
N TRP A 293 5.68 6.22 -1.78
CA TRP A 293 4.84 7.39 -1.55
C TRP A 293 3.38 7.01 -1.40
N THR A 294 2.63 7.78 -0.62
CA THR A 294 1.20 7.57 -0.42
C THR A 294 0.40 8.37 -1.45
N LEU A 295 -0.51 7.73 -2.15
CA LEU A 295 -1.36 8.35 -3.18
C LEU A 295 -2.23 9.46 -2.59
N GLY A 296 -2.11 10.66 -3.16
CA GLY A 296 -2.84 11.86 -2.73
C GLY A 296 -2.13 12.71 -1.68
N VAL A 297 -0.93 12.33 -1.19
CA VAL A 297 -0.05 13.19 -0.41
C VAL A 297 0.65 14.17 -1.37
N ARG A 298 0.60 15.48 -1.08
CA ARG A 298 1.09 16.57 -1.94
C ARG A 298 2.39 17.17 -1.45
#